data_336dbaeeff09365e3a4cc5db15df00c8
#
_entry.id   336dbaeeff09365e3a4cc5db15df00c8
#
_cell.length_a   1.000
_cell.length_b   1.000
_cell.length_c   1.000
_cell.angle_alpha   90.00
_cell.angle_beta   90.00
_cell.angle_gamma   90.00
#
_symmetry.space_group_name_H-M   'P 1'
#
loop_
_entity.id
_entity.type
_entity.pdbx_description
1 polymer ?
#
loop_
_entity_poly.entity_id
_entity_poly.type
_entity_poly.pdbx_seq_one_letter_code
_entity_poly.pdbx_strand_id
1 'polypeptide(L)'
;MYQPLADLLRPTTLDEVFGQEHILGEGAVLRRLIESGNVPNMVFYGPSGTGKTTVANIIAQQTNRTLYKLNATTASTADIKEIVSQLDTFMAPNGILLYLDEIQSFNKKQQQSLLEHIENGKITLIASTTENPYFYVFNAILSRSTIFEFKQIDAPAALKAVKRAVSFMEKRTALTALPEEGALEYIAGACGGDIRKAMNAVEVMFSAGMITDGKIPLTMADAKAVTQKSALRADRDGDNFYDLLSALQKSIRGSDPDAACHYLARLLEAGQMQGACRRLMVIAAEDIGLAYPQIIPIVNACVDMALKLGMPEARIPLGDAAVLMATSPKSNSGHVALDAALADVKRGKGLGFPRQLQNVHADTYTQERDQGYLYPHNYPNHWVKQQYLPDDIANARYYEYGPNKLEQAAKQYWDLIKKE
;
A
#
# COMPACT_ATOMS: atom_id res chain seq x y z
N MET A 1 30.16 -11.61 18.43
CA MET A 1 28.85 -11.80 17.77
C MET A 1 28.87 -10.99 16.48
N TYR A 2 28.52 -11.55 15.33
CA TYR A 2 28.48 -10.82 14.05
C TYR A 2 27.33 -9.82 14.07
N GLN A 3 27.65 -8.56 13.75
CA GLN A 3 26.65 -7.50 13.62
C GLN A 3 26.71 -6.94 12.19
N PRO A 4 25.59 -6.96 11.44
CA PRO A 4 25.55 -6.46 10.07
C PRO A 4 25.98 -4.99 9.96
N LEU A 5 26.63 -4.64 8.86
CA LEU A 5 27.11 -3.27 8.59
C LEU A 5 25.97 -2.23 8.65
N ALA A 6 24.81 -2.60 8.14
CA ALA A 6 23.62 -1.74 8.18
C ALA A 6 23.15 -1.35 9.60
N ASP A 7 23.39 -2.21 10.60
CA ASP A 7 23.09 -1.92 11.99
C ASP A 7 24.20 -1.10 12.67
N LEU A 8 25.47 -1.36 12.31
CA LEU A 8 26.62 -0.61 12.82
C LEU A 8 26.62 0.86 12.35
N LEU A 9 26.16 1.10 11.12
CA LEU A 9 26.11 2.43 10.49
C LEU A 9 24.75 3.11 10.64
N ARG A 10 23.88 2.58 11.49
CA ARG A 10 22.55 3.16 11.69
C ARG A 10 22.69 4.60 12.16
N PRO A 11 22.05 5.57 11.48
CA PRO A 11 22.05 6.97 11.89
C PRO A 11 21.61 7.15 13.35
N THR A 12 22.31 8.03 14.05
CA THR A 12 22.01 8.42 15.45
C THR A 12 21.43 9.82 15.56
N THR A 13 21.58 10.62 14.50
CA THR A 13 21.03 11.97 14.38
C THR A 13 20.18 12.11 13.13
N LEU A 14 19.28 13.09 13.10
CA LEU A 14 18.42 13.34 11.93
C LEU A 14 19.22 13.73 10.69
N ASP A 15 20.33 14.43 10.85
CA ASP A 15 21.17 14.90 9.75
C ASP A 15 21.93 13.76 9.04
N GLU A 16 22.03 12.61 9.70
CA GLU A 16 22.63 11.40 9.11
C GLU A 16 21.63 10.57 8.31
N VAL A 17 20.33 10.90 8.34
CA VAL A 17 19.29 10.19 7.59
C VAL A 17 19.21 10.74 6.18
N PHE A 18 19.51 9.92 5.19
CA PHE A 18 19.54 10.33 3.78
C PHE A 18 18.19 10.21 3.10
N GLY A 19 17.88 11.11 2.17
CA GLY A 19 16.79 11.00 1.21
C GLY A 19 15.38 11.24 1.75
N GLN A 20 15.25 11.85 2.95
CA GLN A 20 13.94 12.17 3.56
C GLN A 20 13.82 13.68 3.87
N GLU A 21 14.40 14.54 3.05
CA GLU A 21 14.48 15.99 3.25
C GLU A 21 13.09 16.63 3.36
N HIS A 22 12.07 16.08 2.69
CA HIS A 22 10.69 16.58 2.72
C HIS A 22 10.03 16.47 4.10
N ILE A 23 10.46 15.53 4.97
CA ILE A 23 9.94 15.34 6.33
C ILE A 23 10.98 15.63 7.42
N LEU A 24 12.29 15.49 7.11
CA LEU A 24 13.40 15.63 8.07
C LEU A 24 14.33 16.81 7.76
N GLY A 25 14.15 17.49 6.61
CA GLY A 25 14.92 18.69 6.26
C GLY A 25 14.68 19.82 7.24
N GLU A 26 15.51 20.86 7.16
CA GLU A 26 15.40 22.05 8.00
C GLU A 26 14.00 22.67 7.89
N GLY A 27 13.34 22.91 9.03
CA GLY A 27 11.98 23.43 9.08
C GLY A 27 10.85 22.45 8.73
N ALA A 28 11.14 21.20 8.37
CA ALA A 28 10.12 20.19 8.09
C ALA A 28 9.32 19.80 9.34
N VAL A 29 8.06 19.41 9.16
CA VAL A 29 7.12 19.18 10.26
C VAL A 29 7.59 18.10 11.22
N LEU A 30 8.01 16.93 10.70
CA LEU A 30 8.47 15.82 11.54
C LEU A 30 9.72 16.21 12.32
N ARG A 31 10.69 16.90 11.69
CA ARG A 31 11.90 17.40 12.35
C ARG A 31 11.54 18.32 13.52
N ARG A 32 10.68 19.32 13.32
CA ARG A 32 10.23 20.23 14.39
C ARG A 32 9.55 19.52 15.54
N LEU A 33 8.72 18.51 15.26
CA LEU A 33 8.07 17.68 16.29
C LEU A 33 9.12 16.93 17.13
N ILE A 34 10.12 16.35 16.50
CA ILE A 34 11.19 15.63 17.17
C ILE A 34 12.04 16.59 18.02
N GLU A 35 12.47 17.72 17.47
CA GLU A 35 13.28 18.73 18.16
C GLU A 35 12.54 19.38 19.34
N SER A 36 11.22 19.53 19.26
CA SER A 36 10.41 20.04 20.38
C SER A 36 10.23 19.04 21.52
N GLY A 37 10.58 17.75 21.32
CA GLY A 37 10.33 16.68 22.29
C GLY A 37 8.85 16.28 22.42
N ASN A 38 7.95 16.97 21.73
CA ASN A 38 6.49 16.77 21.84
C ASN A 38 6.00 15.87 20.70
N VAL A 39 6.24 14.58 20.82
CA VAL A 39 6.00 13.59 19.79
C VAL A 39 4.63 12.96 19.95
N PRO A 40 3.66 13.19 19.01
CA PRO A 40 2.35 12.54 19.00
C PRO A 40 2.45 11.09 18.51
N ASN A 41 1.32 10.37 18.50
CA ASN A 41 1.24 9.10 17.80
C ASN A 41 1.43 9.33 16.30
N MET A 42 2.17 8.44 15.64
CA MET A 42 2.53 8.57 14.23
C MET A 42 2.38 7.24 13.48
N VAL A 43 2.12 7.35 12.18
CA VAL A 43 2.19 6.24 11.24
C VAL A 43 3.21 6.60 10.16
N PHE A 44 4.26 5.80 10.05
CA PHE A 44 5.29 5.90 9.02
C PHE A 44 4.99 4.91 7.92
N TYR A 45 4.77 5.37 6.69
CA TYR A 45 4.54 4.46 5.58
C TYR A 45 5.52 4.73 4.43
N GLY A 46 5.78 3.72 3.65
CA GLY A 46 6.68 3.78 2.50
C GLY A 46 7.61 2.58 2.38
N PRO A 47 8.45 2.51 1.32
CA PRO A 47 9.27 1.35 1.00
C PRO A 47 10.20 0.91 2.14
N SER A 48 10.63 -0.36 2.10
CA SER A 48 11.58 -0.88 3.08
C SER A 48 12.96 -0.23 2.90
N GLY A 49 13.75 -0.16 3.99
CA GLY A 49 15.10 0.41 3.94
C GLY A 49 15.19 1.94 3.83
N THR A 50 14.07 2.66 3.89
CA THR A 50 13.99 4.12 3.79
C THR A 50 14.24 4.89 5.10
N GLY A 51 14.48 4.19 6.22
CA GLY A 51 14.86 4.80 7.49
C GLY A 51 13.75 4.89 8.56
N LYS A 52 12.54 4.33 8.35
CA LYS A 52 11.43 4.38 9.32
C LYS A 52 11.84 3.96 10.74
N THR A 53 12.42 2.78 10.87
CA THR A 53 12.92 2.26 12.17
C THR A 53 14.06 3.11 12.75
N THR A 54 14.90 3.67 11.90
CA THR A 54 16.00 4.55 12.29
C THR A 54 15.48 5.84 12.93
N VAL A 55 14.51 6.48 12.28
CA VAL A 55 13.88 7.70 12.81
C VAL A 55 13.16 7.43 14.11
N ALA A 56 12.46 6.29 14.25
CA ALA A 56 11.84 5.90 15.51
C ALA A 56 12.86 5.74 16.68
N ASN A 57 14.06 5.20 16.38
CA ASN A 57 15.15 5.13 17.38
C ASN A 57 15.64 6.53 17.78
N ILE A 58 15.83 7.42 16.82
CA ILE A 58 16.29 8.81 17.09
C ILE A 58 15.24 9.52 17.96
N ILE A 59 13.95 9.36 17.65
CA ILE A 59 12.86 9.94 18.44
C ILE A 59 12.92 9.43 19.90
N ALA A 60 13.09 8.13 20.09
CA ALA A 60 13.16 7.55 21.41
C ALA A 60 14.34 8.12 22.24
N GLN A 61 15.51 8.27 21.62
CA GLN A 61 16.70 8.85 22.25
C GLN A 61 16.48 10.32 22.61
N GLN A 62 15.94 11.12 21.71
CA GLN A 62 15.73 12.56 21.93
C GLN A 62 14.62 12.85 22.96
N THR A 63 13.62 11.98 23.08
CA THR A 63 12.52 12.14 24.05
C THR A 63 12.79 11.47 25.39
N ASN A 64 13.93 10.80 25.57
CA ASN A 64 14.28 10.00 26.75
C ASN A 64 13.18 8.99 27.15
N ARG A 65 12.41 8.50 26.18
CA ARG A 65 11.36 7.49 26.38
C ARG A 65 11.93 6.08 26.21
N THR A 66 11.40 5.14 26.96
CA THR A 66 11.79 3.74 26.81
C THR A 66 11.19 3.19 25.51
N LEU A 67 12.06 2.76 24.59
CA LEU A 67 11.65 2.23 23.28
C LEU A 67 11.40 0.73 23.36
N TYR A 68 10.17 0.32 23.05
CA TYR A 68 9.82 -1.06 22.76
C TYR A 68 9.58 -1.25 21.29
N LYS A 69 10.12 -2.34 20.72
CA LYS A 69 9.97 -2.69 19.32
C LYS A 69 9.23 -4.01 19.21
N LEU A 70 8.12 -3.99 18.50
CA LEU A 70 7.37 -5.18 18.11
C LEU A 70 7.29 -5.26 16.58
N ASN A 71 7.32 -6.48 16.07
CA ASN A 71 6.98 -6.74 14.68
C ASN A 71 5.62 -7.44 14.64
N ALA A 72 4.64 -6.81 14.00
CA ALA A 72 3.27 -7.32 13.95
C ALA A 72 3.12 -8.67 13.23
N THR A 73 4.15 -9.10 12.45
CA THR A 73 4.15 -10.44 11.84
C THR A 73 4.36 -11.56 12.85
N THR A 74 5.01 -11.28 14.00
CA THR A 74 5.36 -12.27 15.03
C THR A 74 4.77 -11.96 16.39
N ALA A 75 4.42 -10.70 16.66
CA ALA A 75 3.91 -10.24 17.94
C ALA A 75 2.43 -10.60 18.14
N SER A 76 2.07 -10.74 19.41
CA SER A 76 0.72 -11.02 19.88
C SER A 76 0.17 -9.87 20.75
N THR A 77 -1.12 -9.92 21.09
CA THR A 77 -1.72 -9.00 22.08
C THR A 77 -1.18 -9.21 23.49
N ALA A 78 -0.60 -10.37 23.78
CA ALA A 78 0.04 -10.64 25.07
C ALA A 78 1.33 -9.82 25.22
N ASP A 79 2.12 -9.70 24.15
CA ASP A 79 3.35 -8.90 24.16
C ASP A 79 3.05 -7.41 24.40
N ILE A 80 1.95 -6.90 23.85
CA ILE A 80 1.48 -5.53 24.11
C ILE A 80 1.12 -5.35 25.59
N LYS A 81 0.39 -6.32 26.16
CA LYS A 81 0.01 -6.27 27.59
C LYS A 81 1.23 -6.33 28.51
N GLU A 82 2.24 -7.12 28.17
CA GLU A 82 3.49 -7.19 28.91
C GLU A 82 4.20 -5.83 28.91
N ILE A 83 4.31 -5.18 27.74
CA ILE A 83 4.88 -3.82 27.64
C ILE A 83 4.08 -2.83 28.49
N VAL A 84 2.75 -2.89 28.44
CA VAL A 84 1.87 -2.01 29.23
C VAL A 84 2.05 -2.24 30.73
N SER A 85 2.29 -3.47 31.17
CA SER A 85 2.53 -3.78 32.58
C SER A 85 3.79 -3.13 33.15
N GLN A 86 4.71 -2.68 32.29
CA GLN A 86 5.93 -1.97 32.70
C GLN A 86 5.73 -0.45 32.83
N LEU A 87 4.56 0.06 32.46
CA LEU A 87 4.18 1.45 32.74
C LEU A 87 4.10 1.66 34.25
N ASP A 88 4.43 2.89 34.66
CA ASP A 88 4.47 3.28 36.09
C ASP A 88 5.53 2.53 36.92
N THR A 89 6.48 1.86 36.26
CA THR A 89 7.65 1.24 36.90
C THR A 89 8.92 2.08 36.68
N PHE A 90 9.98 1.77 37.43
CA PHE A 90 11.31 2.38 37.23
C PHE A 90 11.90 2.11 35.84
N MET A 91 11.30 1.20 35.05
CA MET A 91 11.75 0.82 33.70
C MET A 91 11.33 1.83 32.63
N ALA A 92 10.30 2.66 32.90
CA ALA A 92 9.79 3.63 31.92
C ALA A 92 9.42 4.98 32.57
N PRO A 93 10.37 5.69 33.20
CA PRO A 93 10.08 6.90 33.99
C PRO A 93 9.51 8.05 33.14
N ASN A 94 9.83 8.12 31.86
CA ASN A 94 9.37 9.16 30.91
C ASN A 94 8.30 8.64 29.93
N GLY A 95 7.67 7.50 30.24
CA GLY A 95 6.69 6.85 29.39
C GLY A 95 7.29 5.95 28.31
N ILE A 96 6.44 5.25 27.62
CA ILE A 96 6.81 4.26 26.61
C ILE A 96 6.61 4.83 25.21
N LEU A 97 7.59 4.61 24.34
CA LEU A 97 7.45 4.72 22.89
C LEU A 97 7.39 3.31 22.30
N LEU A 98 6.24 2.93 21.77
CA LEU A 98 6.05 1.65 21.09
C LEU A 98 6.25 1.82 19.59
N TYR A 99 7.33 1.24 19.05
CA TYR A 99 7.51 1.08 17.61
C TYR A 99 6.92 -0.26 17.17
N LEU A 100 5.86 -0.21 16.39
CA LEU A 100 5.18 -1.39 15.84
C LEU A 100 5.45 -1.48 14.34
N ASP A 101 6.31 -2.42 13.95
CA ASP A 101 6.67 -2.65 12.55
C ASP A 101 5.63 -3.54 11.85
N GLU A 102 5.35 -3.26 10.58
CA GLU A 102 4.41 -3.99 9.70
C GLU A 102 2.99 -4.10 10.31
N ILE A 103 2.46 -2.97 10.81
CA ILE A 103 1.15 -2.91 11.51
C ILE A 103 -0.01 -3.56 10.71
N GLN A 104 0.05 -3.59 9.37
CA GLN A 104 -0.95 -4.24 8.53
C GLN A 104 -1.07 -5.75 8.76
N SER A 105 -0.06 -6.38 9.37
CA SER A 105 -0.09 -7.81 9.76
C SER A 105 -0.98 -8.07 10.98
N PHE A 106 -1.28 -7.05 11.77
CA PHE A 106 -2.25 -7.17 12.86
C PHE A 106 -3.67 -7.14 12.32
N ASN A 107 -4.50 -8.08 12.78
CA ASN A 107 -5.92 -8.04 12.50
C ASN A 107 -6.62 -6.88 13.25
N LYS A 108 -7.88 -6.60 12.87
CA LYS A 108 -8.65 -5.48 13.43
C LYS A 108 -8.74 -5.50 14.96
N LYS A 109 -8.92 -6.69 15.60
CA LYS A 109 -8.98 -6.81 17.05
C LYS A 109 -7.67 -6.47 17.73
N GLN A 110 -6.55 -6.90 17.14
CA GLN A 110 -5.21 -6.60 17.63
C GLN A 110 -4.92 -5.10 17.51
N GLN A 111 -5.27 -4.47 16.39
CA GLN A 111 -5.14 -3.03 16.23
C GLN A 111 -6.04 -2.25 17.21
N GLN A 112 -7.27 -2.73 17.46
CA GLN A 112 -8.17 -2.13 18.46
C GLN A 112 -7.62 -2.19 19.89
N SER A 113 -6.90 -3.23 20.27
CA SER A 113 -6.32 -3.33 21.59
C SER A 113 -5.25 -2.27 21.89
N LEU A 114 -4.69 -1.63 20.87
CA LEU A 114 -3.75 -0.52 21.04
C LEU A 114 -4.46 0.79 21.42
N LEU A 115 -5.75 0.95 21.04
CA LEU A 115 -6.46 2.23 21.20
C LEU A 115 -6.53 2.70 22.64
N GLU A 116 -6.87 1.81 23.58
CA GLU A 116 -6.96 2.14 25.00
C GLU A 116 -5.66 2.77 25.54
N HIS A 117 -4.51 2.27 25.08
CA HIS A 117 -3.21 2.68 25.56
C HIS A 117 -2.69 3.96 24.91
N ILE A 118 -3.08 4.23 23.67
CA ILE A 118 -2.71 5.47 22.97
C ILE A 118 -3.67 6.63 23.31
N GLU A 119 -4.93 6.35 23.65
CA GLU A 119 -5.92 7.37 24.03
C GLU A 119 -5.64 7.97 25.41
N ASN A 120 -5.22 7.15 26.37
CA ASN A 120 -4.87 7.62 27.71
C ASN A 120 -3.45 8.22 27.82
N GLY A 121 -2.72 8.29 26.70
CA GLY A 121 -1.37 8.86 26.63
C GLY A 121 -0.27 8.04 27.32
N LYS A 122 -0.58 6.83 27.80
CA LYS A 122 0.41 5.95 28.45
C LYS A 122 1.48 5.45 27.50
N ILE A 123 1.11 5.24 26.23
CA ILE A 123 2.00 4.82 25.16
C ILE A 123 1.96 5.86 24.02
N THR A 124 3.12 6.27 23.54
CA THR A 124 3.24 6.93 22.24
C THR A 124 3.50 5.87 21.17
N LEU A 125 2.58 5.73 20.22
CA LEU A 125 2.70 4.76 19.14
C LEU A 125 3.41 5.38 17.94
N ILE A 126 4.44 4.69 17.44
CA ILE A 126 4.95 4.87 16.07
C ILE A 126 4.73 3.56 15.34
N ALA A 127 3.70 3.49 14.52
CA ALA A 127 3.46 2.34 13.66
C ALA A 127 4.18 2.52 12.32
N SER A 128 4.70 1.43 11.74
CA SER A 128 5.26 1.45 10.40
C SER A 128 4.58 0.42 9.49
N THR A 129 4.53 0.74 8.20
CA THR A 129 3.99 -0.13 7.16
C THR A 129 4.67 0.14 5.82
N THR A 130 4.78 -0.88 4.98
CA THR A 130 5.15 -0.73 3.56
C THR A 130 3.92 -0.50 2.68
N GLU A 131 2.72 -0.70 3.20
CA GLU A 131 1.46 -0.58 2.49
C GLU A 131 0.82 0.80 2.71
N ASN A 132 -0.18 1.14 1.88
CA ASN A 132 -0.94 2.38 2.07
C ASN A 132 -1.76 2.30 3.36
N PRO A 133 -1.49 3.16 4.38
CA PRO A 133 -2.11 3.05 5.70
C PRO A 133 -3.64 3.22 5.67
N TYR A 134 -4.18 3.97 4.72
CA TYR A 134 -5.62 4.21 4.62
C TYR A 134 -6.43 2.95 4.27
N PHE A 135 -5.79 1.89 3.76
CA PHE A 135 -6.45 0.62 3.43
C PHE A 135 -6.26 -0.47 4.50
N TYR A 136 -5.16 -0.40 5.25
CA TYR A 136 -4.73 -1.52 6.11
C TYR A 136 -4.70 -1.18 7.59
N VAL A 137 -4.57 0.11 7.93
CA VAL A 137 -4.56 0.54 9.33
C VAL A 137 -5.98 0.93 9.76
N PHE A 138 -6.38 0.51 10.95
CA PHE A 138 -7.71 0.80 11.50
C PHE A 138 -7.93 2.31 11.64
N ASN A 139 -9.05 2.80 11.10
CA ASN A 139 -9.35 4.23 11.02
C ASN A 139 -9.27 4.96 12.39
N ALA A 140 -9.58 4.27 13.48
CA ALA A 140 -9.48 4.88 14.81
C ALA A 140 -8.01 5.15 15.24
N ILE A 141 -7.04 4.38 14.75
CA ILE A 141 -5.61 4.67 14.94
C ILE A 141 -5.20 5.83 14.04
N LEU A 142 -5.63 5.84 12.77
CA LEU A 142 -5.29 6.92 11.83
C LEU A 142 -5.79 8.28 12.32
N SER A 143 -7.03 8.33 12.84
CA SER A 143 -7.62 9.59 13.35
C SER A 143 -6.90 10.17 14.59
N ARG A 144 -6.06 9.37 15.25
CA ARG A 144 -5.28 9.74 16.44
C ARG A 144 -3.78 9.82 16.18
N SER A 145 -3.38 9.69 14.91
CA SER A 145 -1.97 9.65 14.51
C SER A 145 -1.68 10.63 13.40
N THR A 146 -0.49 11.19 13.39
CA THR A 146 0.02 11.94 12.24
C THR A 146 0.71 10.98 11.27
N ILE A 147 0.36 11.08 10.00
CA ILE A 147 0.88 10.16 8.97
C ILE A 147 2.03 10.82 8.23
N PHE A 148 3.17 10.13 8.14
CA PHE A 148 4.36 10.59 7.41
C PHE A 148 4.74 9.58 6.34
N GLU A 149 4.89 10.07 5.11
CA GLU A 149 5.38 9.30 3.98
C GLU A 149 6.90 9.29 3.94
N PHE A 150 7.49 8.09 3.95
CA PHE A 150 8.90 7.87 3.66
C PHE A 150 9.05 7.52 2.19
N LYS A 151 9.67 8.41 1.44
CA LYS A 151 9.88 8.22 0.00
C LYS A 151 11.05 7.28 -0.27
N GLN A 152 11.02 6.66 -1.44
CA GLN A 152 12.15 5.89 -1.95
C GLN A 152 13.39 6.78 -2.02
N ILE A 153 14.53 6.24 -1.58
CA ILE A 153 15.79 6.99 -1.57
C ILE A 153 16.36 6.98 -2.99
N ASP A 154 16.65 8.15 -3.51
CA ASP A 154 17.23 8.29 -4.84
C ASP A 154 18.70 7.81 -4.90
N ALA A 155 19.19 7.57 -6.11
CA ALA A 155 20.56 7.09 -6.32
C ALA A 155 21.65 8.04 -5.79
N PRO A 156 21.53 9.38 -5.90
CA PRO A 156 22.49 10.29 -5.28
C PRO A 156 22.56 10.21 -3.76
N ALA A 157 21.42 10.11 -3.07
CA ALA A 157 21.37 9.94 -1.62
C ALA A 157 21.89 8.55 -1.19
N ALA A 158 21.51 7.49 -1.93
CA ALA A 158 22.04 6.15 -1.72
C ALA A 158 23.56 6.07 -1.89
N LEU A 159 24.13 6.80 -2.85
CA LEU A 159 25.59 6.88 -3.06
C LEU A 159 26.31 7.48 -1.85
N LYS A 160 25.73 8.49 -1.19
CA LYS A 160 26.31 9.02 0.06
C LYS A 160 26.41 7.95 1.14
N ALA A 161 25.36 7.13 1.29
CA ALA A 161 25.35 6.02 2.24
C ALA A 161 26.37 4.93 1.87
N VAL A 162 26.51 4.59 0.59
CA VAL A 162 27.52 3.64 0.07
C VAL A 162 28.94 4.14 0.38
N LYS A 163 29.25 5.40 0.08
CA LYS A 163 30.55 6.02 0.38
C LYS A 163 30.85 6.02 1.89
N ARG A 164 29.86 6.31 2.73
CA ARG A 164 29.99 6.21 4.20
C ARG A 164 30.28 4.78 4.64
N ALA A 165 29.62 3.80 4.02
CA ALA A 165 29.86 2.38 4.30
C ALA A 165 31.27 1.94 3.91
N VAL A 166 31.77 2.32 2.74
CA VAL A 166 33.14 2.06 2.29
C VAL A 166 34.14 2.67 3.29
N SER A 167 34.03 3.95 3.62
CA SER A 167 34.94 4.62 4.57
C SER A 167 34.93 3.99 5.96
N PHE A 168 33.79 3.48 6.42
CA PHE A 168 33.69 2.75 7.67
C PHE A 168 34.42 1.40 7.60
N MET A 169 34.21 0.67 6.49
CA MET A 169 34.88 -0.62 6.29
C MET A 169 36.40 -0.48 6.18
N GLU A 170 36.91 0.55 5.51
CA GLU A 170 38.35 0.86 5.47
C GLU A 170 38.92 1.03 6.88
N LYS A 171 38.26 1.81 7.73
CA LYS A 171 38.69 2.00 9.13
C LYS A 171 38.63 0.72 9.96
N ARG A 172 37.58 -0.09 9.75
CA ARG A 172 37.36 -1.34 10.50
C ARG A 172 38.34 -2.45 10.12
N THR A 173 38.69 -2.52 8.84
CA THR A 173 39.56 -3.60 8.31
C THR A 173 41.01 -3.20 8.16
N ALA A 174 41.33 -1.90 8.33
CA ALA A 174 42.63 -1.30 8.03
C ALA A 174 43.09 -1.53 6.57
N LEU A 175 42.12 -1.67 5.65
CA LEU A 175 42.35 -1.84 4.21
C LEU A 175 42.02 -0.52 3.49
N THR A 176 42.67 -0.27 2.37
CA THR A 176 42.33 0.84 1.46
C THR A 176 41.48 0.28 0.33
N ALA A 177 40.27 0.79 0.18
CA ALA A 177 39.39 0.43 -0.92
C ALA A 177 39.83 1.08 -2.23
N LEU A 178 39.82 0.31 -3.31
CA LEU A 178 40.08 0.80 -4.66
C LEU A 178 38.82 0.56 -5.52
N PRO A 179 37.81 1.45 -5.44
CA PRO A 179 36.61 1.30 -6.26
C PRO A 179 36.93 1.54 -7.73
N GLU A 180 36.49 0.62 -8.58
CA GLU A 180 36.48 0.81 -10.03
C GLU A 180 35.46 1.91 -10.39
N GLU A 181 35.74 2.67 -11.45
CA GLU A 181 34.87 3.77 -11.89
C GLU A 181 33.43 3.30 -12.12
N GLY A 182 32.48 3.96 -11.50
CA GLY A 182 31.05 3.63 -11.59
C GLY A 182 30.58 2.47 -10.70
N ALA A 183 31.47 1.73 -10.01
CA ALA A 183 31.06 0.56 -9.21
C ALA A 183 30.19 0.95 -8.01
N LEU A 184 30.51 2.03 -7.31
CA LEU A 184 29.72 2.51 -6.17
C LEU A 184 28.39 3.12 -6.61
N GLU A 185 28.39 3.84 -7.72
CA GLU A 185 27.20 4.39 -8.37
C GLU A 185 26.25 3.26 -8.82
N TYR A 186 26.82 2.17 -9.35
CA TYR A 186 26.04 0.99 -9.72
C TYR A 186 25.35 0.35 -8.50
N ILE A 187 26.07 0.15 -7.37
CA ILE A 187 25.49 -0.38 -6.13
C ILE A 187 24.35 0.56 -5.66
N ALA A 188 24.58 1.87 -5.66
CA ALA A 188 23.58 2.86 -5.22
C ALA A 188 22.31 2.79 -6.09
N GLY A 189 22.44 2.65 -7.41
CA GLY A 189 21.31 2.50 -8.32
C GLY A 189 20.61 1.14 -8.20
N ALA A 190 21.38 0.05 -8.11
CA ALA A 190 20.85 -1.31 -8.06
C ALA A 190 20.17 -1.67 -6.73
N CYS A 191 20.39 -0.92 -5.65
CA CYS A 191 19.71 -1.15 -4.36
C CYS A 191 18.23 -0.74 -4.37
N GLY A 192 17.77 0.01 -5.39
CA GLY A 192 16.38 0.43 -5.54
C GLY A 192 15.85 1.24 -4.36
N GLY A 193 16.72 2.11 -3.77
CA GLY A 193 16.37 2.96 -2.63
C GLY A 193 16.38 2.27 -1.26
N ASP A 194 16.71 0.96 -1.19
CA ASP A 194 16.90 0.25 0.08
C ASP A 194 18.36 0.34 0.54
N ILE A 195 18.64 1.26 1.46
CA ILE A 195 19.99 1.49 1.99
C ILE A 195 20.58 0.25 2.67
N ARG A 196 19.78 -0.61 3.30
CA ARG A 196 20.29 -1.85 3.91
C ARG A 196 20.90 -2.77 2.87
N LYS A 197 20.26 -2.89 1.69
CA LYS A 197 20.79 -3.67 0.57
C LYS A 197 22.11 -3.11 0.06
N ALA A 198 22.19 -1.78 -0.06
CA ALA A 198 23.41 -1.12 -0.50
C ALA A 198 24.57 -1.35 0.48
N MET A 199 24.33 -1.23 1.78
CA MET A 199 25.34 -1.50 2.81
C MET A 199 25.75 -2.96 2.86
N ASN A 200 24.80 -3.90 2.74
CA ASN A 200 25.11 -5.33 2.66
C ASN A 200 25.96 -5.67 1.43
N ALA A 201 25.70 -5.03 0.29
CA ALA A 201 26.53 -5.22 -0.91
C ALA A 201 27.98 -4.79 -0.65
N VAL A 202 28.18 -3.62 -0.03
CA VAL A 202 29.55 -3.16 0.37
C VAL A 202 30.21 -4.15 1.33
N GLU A 203 29.50 -4.63 2.35
CA GLU A 203 30.00 -5.59 3.32
C GLU A 203 30.46 -6.89 2.66
N VAL A 204 29.66 -7.42 1.72
CA VAL A 204 29.99 -8.64 0.96
C VAL A 204 31.21 -8.41 0.08
N MET A 205 31.32 -7.25 -0.61
CA MET A 205 32.49 -6.95 -1.44
C MET A 205 33.78 -6.87 -0.61
N PHE A 206 33.74 -6.27 0.59
CA PHE A 206 34.89 -6.29 1.50
C PHE A 206 35.24 -7.67 2.05
N SER A 207 34.22 -8.53 2.22
CA SER A 207 34.43 -9.89 2.75
C SER A 207 34.94 -10.87 1.71
N ALA A 208 34.59 -10.66 0.44
CA ALA A 208 34.92 -11.55 -0.68
C ALA A 208 36.11 -11.07 -1.53
N GLY A 209 36.52 -9.81 -1.41
CA GLY A 209 37.55 -9.19 -2.24
C GLY A 209 38.94 -9.76 -2.00
N MET A 210 39.73 -9.85 -3.07
CA MET A 210 41.15 -10.27 -2.98
C MET A 210 42.00 -9.11 -2.47
N ILE A 211 42.62 -9.31 -1.30
CA ILE A 211 43.48 -8.31 -0.69
C ILE A 211 44.89 -8.44 -1.24
N THR A 212 45.46 -7.34 -1.74
CA THR A 212 46.85 -7.23 -2.21
C THR A 212 47.47 -5.97 -1.62
N ASP A 213 48.57 -6.12 -0.92
CA ASP A 213 49.33 -5.00 -0.29
C ASP A 213 48.44 -4.04 0.55
N GLY A 214 47.54 -4.61 1.35
CA GLY A 214 46.65 -3.82 2.20
C GLY A 214 45.54 -3.06 1.43
N LYS A 215 45.36 -3.34 0.15
CA LYS A 215 44.36 -2.77 -0.73
C LYS A 215 43.31 -3.80 -1.15
N ILE A 216 42.08 -3.37 -1.30
CA ILE A 216 40.96 -4.19 -1.73
C ILE A 216 40.30 -3.57 -2.96
N PRO A 217 40.31 -4.22 -4.13
CA PRO A 217 39.60 -3.73 -5.29
C PRO A 217 38.10 -3.95 -5.12
N LEU A 218 37.30 -2.91 -5.41
CA LEU A 218 35.84 -3.00 -5.48
C LEU A 218 35.44 -2.92 -6.95
N THR A 219 35.41 -4.07 -7.62
CA THR A 219 35.22 -4.14 -9.07
C THR A 219 33.77 -3.98 -9.49
N MET A 220 33.55 -3.56 -10.72
CA MET A 220 32.20 -3.51 -11.33
C MET A 220 31.61 -4.93 -11.45
N ALA A 221 32.45 -5.95 -11.70
CA ALA A 221 32.00 -7.35 -11.77
C ALA A 221 31.43 -7.82 -10.42
N ASP A 222 32.15 -7.54 -9.32
CA ASP A 222 31.70 -7.87 -7.97
C ASP A 222 30.43 -7.09 -7.60
N ALA A 223 30.38 -5.78 -7.91
CA ALA A 223 29.20 -4.96 -7.69
C ALA A 223 27.96 -5.54 -8.38
N LYS A 224 28.09 -5.98 -9.63
CA LYS A 224 27.01 -6.67 -10.36
C LYS A 224 26.67 -8.01 -9.72
N ALA A 225 27.65 -8.82 -9.33
CA ALA A 225 27.41 -10.13 -8.74
C ALA A 225 26.63 -10.04 -7.41
N VAL A 226 26.97 -9.09 -6.53
CA VAL A 226 26.33 -8.94 -5.22
C VAL A 226 24.95 -8.27 -5.29
N THR A 227 24.67 -7.53 -6.38
CA THR A 227 23.39 -6.82 -6.55
C THR A 227 22.43 -7.48 -7.55
N GLN A 228 22.88 -8.45 -8.37
CA GLN A 228 22.08 -9.06 -9.45
C GLN A 228 20.71 -9.61 -9.01
N LYS A 229 20.56 -10.15 -7.81
CA LYS A 229 19.26 -10.55 -7.26
C LYS A 229 18.43 -9.36 -6.75
N SER A 230 19.05 -8.21 -6.59
CA SER A 230 18.40 -7.00 -6.04
C SER A 230 17.76 -6.14 -7.14
N ALA A 231 18.34 -6.09 -8.35
CA ALA A 231 17.82 -5.25 -9.44
C ALA A 231 16.41 -5.67 -9.89
N LEU A 232 16.13 -6.98 -9.99
CA LEU A 232 14.80 -7.51 -10.27
C LEU A 232 13.79 -7.30 -9.11
N ARG A 233 14.29 -7.13 -7.87
CA ARG A 233 13.44 -6.84 -6.69
C ARG A 233 13.34 -5.34 -6.36
N ALA A 234 14.23 -4.50 -6.90
CA ALA A 234 14.20 -3.05 -6.70
C ALA A 234 12.96 -2.38 -7.33
N ASP A 235 12.34 -3.03 -8.31
CA ASP A 235 11.04 -2.65 -8.87
C ASP A 235 9.84 -2.89 -7.91
N ARG A 236 10.10 -3.40 -6.70
CA ARG A 236 9.03 -3.88 -5.80
C ARG A 236 8.21 -2.77 -5.16
N ASP A 237 8.77 -1.61 -4.89
CA ASP A 237 8.19 -0.64 -3.95
C ASP A 237 8.28 0.83 -4.42
N GLY A 238 8.46 1.10 -5.72
CA GLY A 238 8.62 2.44 -6.27
C GLY A 238 7.53 2.85 -7.27
N ASP A 239 7.63 4.05 -7.81
CA ASP A 239 6.76 4.59 -8.88
C ASP A 239 6.62 3.61 -10.06
N ASN A 240 7.66 2.82 -10.33
CA ASN A 240 7.71 1.80 -11.36
C ASN A 240 6.71 0.64 -11.12
N PHE A 241 6.40 0.29 -9.88
CA PHE A 241 5.35 -0.71 -9.57
C PHE A 241 3.96 -0.21 -9.93
N TYR A 242 3.64 1.03 -9.54
CA TYR A 242 2.35 1.64 -9.90
C TYR A 242 2.25 1.90 -11.40
N ASP A 243 3.37 2.24 -12.05
CA ASP A 243 3.44 2.38 -13.50
C ASP A 243 3.22 1.04 -14.22
N LEU A 244 3.79 -0.06 -13.72
CA LEU A 244 3.55 -1.40 -14.25
C LEU A 244 2.09 -1.84 -14.09
N LEU A 245 1.47 -1.60 -12.93
CA LEU A 245 0.04 -1.86 -12.72
C LEU A 245 -0.83 -1.01 -13.64
N SER A 246 -0.46 0.25 -13.84
CA SER A 246 -1.14 1.17 -14.74
C SER A 246 -0.98 0.75 -16.21
N ALA A 247 0.22 0.32 -16.61
CA ALA A 247 0.50 -0.20 -17.94
C ALA A 247 -0.29 -1.48 -18.24
N LEU A 248 -0.32 -2.44 -17.29
CA LEU A 248 -1.15 -3.65 -17.39
C LEU A 248 -2.63 -3.29 -17.60
N GLN A 249 -3.18 -2.41 -16.78
CA GLN A 249 -4.58 -1.99 -16.90
C GLN A 249 -4.85 -1.30 -18.25
N LYS A 250 -3.99 -0.36 -18.65
CA LYS A 250 -4.14 0.38 -19.92
C LYS A 250 -4.03 -0.54 -21.14
N SER A 251 -3.17 -1.55 -21.09
CA SER A 251 -3.03 -2.55 -22.16
C SER A 251 -4.30 -3.39 -22.29
N ILE A 252 -4.86 -3.89 -21.18
CA ILE A 252 -6.12 -4.63 -21.19
C ILE A 252 -7.27 -3.74 -21.64
N ARG A 253 -7.37 -2.51 -21.15
CA ARG A 253 -8.36 -1.51 -21.56
C ARG A 253 -8.26 -1.19 -23.06
N GLY A 254 -7.03 -1.08 -23.55
CA GLY A 254 -6.72 -0.84 -24.96
C GLY A 254 -6.87 -2.08 -25.86
N SER A 255 -7.23 -3.24 -25.30
CA SER A 255 -7.40 -4.51 -26.04
C SER A 255 -6.12 -5.00 -26.72
N ASP A 256 -4.96 -4.81 -26.04
CA ASP A 256 -3.67 -5.34 -26.46
C ASP A 256 -3.25 -6.51 -25.58
N PRO A 257 -3.49 -7.78 -25.97
CA PRO A 257 -3.16 -8.95 -25.17
C PRO A 257 -1.65 -9.17 -25.05
N ASP A 258 -0.84 -8.78 -26.05
CA ASP A 258 0.60 -8.97 -26.02
C ASP A 258 1.25 -8.03 -24.99
N ALA A 259 0.86 -6.77 -24.98
CA ALA A 259 1.30 -5.81 -23.98
C ALA A 259 0.80 -6.20 -22.56
N ALA A 260 -0.43 -6.69 -22.44
CA ALA A 260 -0.98 -7.17 -21.18
C ALA A 260 -0.14 -8.34 -20.60
N CYS A 261 0.19 -9.33 -21.42
CA CYS A 261 1.06 -10.44 -21.04
C CYS A 261 2.46 -9.96 -20.66
N HIS A 262 3.03 -9.02 -21.39
CA HIS A 262 4.35 -8.46 -21.10
C HIS A 262 4.41 -7.77 -19.72
N TYR A 263 3.47 -6.86 -19.44
CA TYR A 263 3.44 -6.16 -18.16
C TYR A 263 3.07 -7.07 -16.99
N LEU A 264 2.20 -8.08 -17.21
CA LEU A 264 1.94 -9.11 -16.22
C LEU A 264 3.21 -9.92 -15.90
N ALA A 265 3.94 -10.37 -16.92
CA ALA A 265 5.18 -11.10 -16.74
C ALA A 265 6.21 -10.29 -15.92
N ARG A 266 6.37 -9.00 -16.22
CA ARG A 266 7.25 -8.10 -15.45
C ARG A 266 6.83 -7.99 -13.97
N LEU A 267 5.52 -7.89 -13.68
CA LEU A 267 5.00 -7.88 -12.30
C LEU A 267 5.29 -9.21 -11.59
N LEU A 268 5.11 -10.34 -12.26
CA LEU A 268 5.36 -11.67 -11.69
C LEU A 268 6.85 -11.89 -11.40
N GLU A 269 7.75 -11.54 -12.33
CA GLU A 269 9.20 -11.59 -12.15
C GLU A 269 9.69 -10.66 -11.03
N ALA A 270 9.07 -9.49 -10.86
CA ALA A 270 9.30 -8.61 -9.72
C ALA A 270 8.75 -9.18 -8.39
N GLY A 271 8.07 -10.35 -8.40
CA GLY A 271 7.44 -10.98 -7.23
C GLY A 271 6.19 -10.26 -6.74
N GLN A 272 5.53 -9.49 -7.62
CA GLN A 272 4.34 -8.68 -7.32
C GLN A 272 3.03 -9.40 -7.67
N MET A 273 2.98 -10.73 -7.47
CA MET A 273 1.81 -11.55 -7.80
C MET A 273 0.53 -11.05 -7.13
N GLN A 274 0.58 -10.69 -5.83
CA GLN A 274 -0.61 -10.21 -5.11
C GLN A 274 -1.11 -8.88 -5.68
N GLY A 275 -0.20 -7.95 -6.02
CA GLY A 275 -0.54 -6.68 -6.67
C GLY A 275 -1.17 -6.89 -8.03
N ALA A 276 -0.63 -7.80 -8.84
CA ALA A 276 -1.18 -8.18 -10.13
C ALA A 276 -2.58 -8.81 -9.99
N CYS A 277 -2.76 -9.77 -9.06
CA CYS A 277 -4.06 -10.38 -8.77
C CYS A 277 -5.13 -9.34 -8.42
N ARG A 278 -4.82 -8.45 -7.49
CA ARG A 278 -5.74 -7.36 -7.10
C ARG A 278 -6.09 -6.46 -8.29
N ARG A 279 -5.11 -6.10 -9.13
CA ARG A 279 -5.33 -5.25 -10.29
C ARG A 279 -6.21 -5.94 -11.33
N LEU A 280 -6.00 -7.23 -11.60
CA LEU A 280 -6.84 -7.99 -12.55
C LEU A 280 -8.30 -8.04 -12.09
N MET A 281 -8.58 -8.22 -10.80
CA MET A 281 -9.95 -8.17 -10.26
C MET A 281 -10.59 -6.79 -10.43
N VAL A 282 -9.83 -5.71 -10.24
CA VAL A 282 -10.32 -4.34 -10.47
C VAL A 282 -10.66 -4.14 -11.95
N ILE A 283 -9.76 -4.53 -12.87
CA ILE A 283 -9.96 -4.40 -14.32
C ILE A 283 -11.20 -5.16 -14.79
N ALA A 284 -11.43 -6.37 -14.25
CA ALA A 284 -12.60 -7.18 -14.59
C ALA A 284 -13.93 -6.45 -14.34
N ALA A 285 -14.00 -5.68 -13.23
CA ALA A 285 -15.20 -4.92 -12.87
C ALA A 285 -15.23 -3.52 -13.52
N GLU A 286 -14.08 -2.83 -13.57
CA GLU A 286 -13.95 -1.44 -14.03
C GLU A 286 -14.01 -1.29 -15.56
N ASP A 287 -13.27 -2.16 -16.28
CA ASP A 287 -13.05 -1.99 -17.73
C ASP A 287 -13.88 -2.94 -18.60
N ILE A 288 -14.20 -4.16 -18.11
CA ILE A 288 -15.03 -5.13 -18.83
C ILE A 288 -16.48 -5.06 -18.33
N GLY A 289 -16.69 -5.19 -17.05
CA GLY A 289 -17.95 -4.95 -16.35
C GLY A 289 -19.18 -5.51 -17.05
N LEU A 290 -20.14 -4.64 -17.36
CA LEU A 290 -21.44 -5.01 -17.95
C LEU A 290 -21.36 -5.44 -19.41
N ALA A 291 -20.24 -5.25 -20.09
CA ALA A 291 -20.08 -5.77 -21.46
C ALA A 291 -19.94 -7.31 -21.52
N TYR A 292 -19.34 -7.90 -20.46
CA TYR A 292 -19.20 -9.33 -20.28
C TYR A 292 -19.20 -9.69 -18.77
N PRO A 293 -20.37 -9.71 -18.11
CA PRO A 293 -20.46 -9.88 -16.65
C PRO A 293 -19.82 -11.15 -16.10
N GLN A 294 -19.78 -12.22 -16.90
CA GLN A 294 -19.14 -13.49 -16.52
C GLN A 294 -17.63 -13.37 -16.28
N ILE A 295 -17.01 -12.30 -16.74
CA ILE A 295 -15.57 -12.08 -16.52
C ILE A 295 -15.21 -12.00 -15.03
N ILE A 296 -16.11 -11.45 -14.21
CA ILE A 296 -15.86 -11.25 -12.77
C ILE A 296 -15.62 -12.58 -12.04
N PRO A 297 -16.54 -13.56 -12.07
CA PRO A 297 -16.31 -14.86 -11.45
C PRO A 297 -15.16 -15.64 -12.11
N ILE A 298 -14.94 -15.51 -13.42
CA ILE A 298 -13.83 -16.17 -14.11
C ILE A 298 -12.48 -15.63 -13.60
N VAL A 299 -12.29 -14.32 -13.58
CA VAL A 299 -11.04 -13.71 -13.09
C VAL A 299 -10.84 -14.02 -11.61
N ASN A 300 -11.90 -13.99 -10.80
CA ASN A 300 -11.81 -14.37 -9.40
C ASN A 300 -11.35 -15.82 -9.24
N ALA A 301 -11.87 -16.76 -10.05
CA ALA A 301 -11.41 -18.15 -10.03
C ALA A 301 -9.94 -18.28 -10.45
N CYS A 302 -9.50 -17.58 -11.49
CA CYS A 302 -8.10 -17.55 -11.92
C CYS A 302 -7.17 -17.03 -10.82
N VAL A 303 -7.56 -15.95 -10.14
CA VAL A 303 -6.82 -15.38 -9.01
C VAL A 303 -6.76 -16.37 -7.83
N ASP A 304 -7.88 -17.00 -7.48
CA ASP A 304 -7.93 -18.00 -6.40
C ASP A 304 -7.04 -19.22 -6.70
N MET A 305 -7.04 -19.69 -7.95
CA MET A 305 -6.12 -20.74 -8.41
C MET A 305 -4.65 -20.29 -8.27
N ALA A 306 -4.32 -19.08 -8.73
CA ALA A 306 -2.97 -18.56 -8.67
C ALA A 306 -2.45 -18.47 -7.23
N LEU A 307 -3.29 -17.99 -6.29
CA LEU A 307 -2.94 -17.89 -4.88
C LEU A 307 -2.73 -19.26 -4.21
N LYS A 308 -3.47 -20.29 -4.64
CA LYS A 308 -3.34 -21.67 -4.14
C LYS A 308 -2.12 -22.39 -4.72
N LEU A 309 -1.82 -22.18 -6.00
CA LEU A 309 -0.72 -22.83 -6.69
C LEU A 309 0.64 -22.22 -6.32
N GLY A 310 0.69 -20.88 -6.23
CA GLY A 310 1.97 -20.19 -6.09
C GLY A 310 2.79 -20.18 -7.38
N MET A 311 3.96 -19.50 -7.34
CA MET A 311 4.89 -19.49 -8.47
C MET A 311 5.72 -20.79 -8.51
N PRO A 312 6.04 -21.33 -9.70
CA PRO A 312 5.87 -20.70 -11.02
C PRO A 312 4.52 -20.96 -11.71
N GLU A 313 3.66 -21.84 -11.22
CA GLU A 313 2.43 -22.28 -11.89
C GLU A 313 1.33 -21.19 -11.89
N ALA A 314 1.34 -20.28 -10.92
CA ALA A 314 0.39 -19.16 -10.83
C ALA A 314 0.32 -18.29 -12.11
N ARG A 315 1.42 -18.26 -12.90
CA ARG A 315 1.46 -17.53 -14.16
C ARG A 315 0.42 -18.00 -15.18
N ILE A 316 0.04 -19.29 -15.13
CA ILE A 316 -0.88 -19.89 -16.09
C ILE A 316 -2.28 -19.28 -15.98
N PRO A 317 -2.99 -19.42 -14.85
CA PRO A 317 -4.34 -18.85 -14.73
C PRO A 317 -4.34 -17.32 -14.80
N LEU A 318 -3.27 -16.64 -14.36
CA LEU A 318 -3.17 -15.18 -14.49
C LEU A 318 -2.97 -14.72 -15.93
N GLY A 319 -2.23 -15.49 -16.75
CA GLY A 319 -2.07 -15.26 -18.18
C GLY A 319 -3.40 -15.40 -18.91
N ASP A 320 -4.14 -16.48 -18.64
CA ASP A 320 -5.47 -16.71 -19.21
C ASP A 320 -6.44 -15.59 -18.87
N ALA A 321 -6.45 -15.12 -17.60
CA ALA A 321 -7.27 -14.00 -17.17
C ALA A 321 -6.91 -12.69 -17.89
N ALA A 322 -5.62 -12.37 -18.06
CA ALA A 322 -5.18 -11.16 -18.73
C ALA A 322 -5.55 -11.17 -20.22
N VAL A 323 -5.31 -12.29 -20.93
CA VAL A 323 -5.65 -12.44 -22.35
C VAL A 323 -7.16 -12.38 -22.56
N LEU A 324 -7.95 -13.11 -21.76
CA LEU A 324 -9.40 -13.11 -21.84
C LEU A 324 -9.96 -11.69 -21.64
N MET A 325 -9.47 -10.94 -20.65
CA MET A 325 -9.89 -9.56 -20.45
C MET A 325 -9.47 -8.63 -21.58
N ALA A 326 -8.25 -8.77 -22.10
CA ALA A 326 -7.77 -7.94 -23.20
C ALA A 326 -8.61 -8.15 -24.47
N THR A 327 -9.06 -9.37 -24.73
CA THR A 327 -9.87 -9.73 -25.90
C THR A 327 -11.39 -9.58 -25.70
N SER A 328 -11.85 -9.31 -24.48
CA SER A 328 -13.28 -9.10 -24.19
C SER A 328 -13.78 -7.72 -24.60
N PRO A 329 -15.09 -7.55 -24.88
CA PRO A 329 -15.68 -6.24 -25.03
C PRO A 329 -15.57 -5.42 -23.74
N LYS A 330 -15.55 -4.10 -23.85
CA LYS A 330 -15.31 -3.17 -22.74
C LYS A 330 -16.57 -2.40 -22.36
N SER A 331 -16.74 -2.17 -21.06
CA SER A 331 -17.73 -1.22 -20.53
C SER A 331 -17.29 -0.71 -19.16
N ASN A 332 -17.34 0.57 -18.98
CA ASN A 332 -17.12 1.26 -17.72
C ASN A 332 -18.40 1.88 -17.14
N SER A 333 -19.55 1.63 -17.77
CA SER A 333 -20.83 2.26 -17.44
C SER A 333 -21.24 2.10 -15.98
N GLY A 334 -20.98 0.93 -15.39
CA GLY A 334 -21.36 0.63 -14.00
C GLY A 334 -20.60 1.49 -12.98
N HIS A 335 -19.27 1.57 -13.07
CA HIS A 335 -18.50 2.36 -12.12
C HIS A 335 -18.67 3.86 -12.34
N VAL A 336 -18.75 4.33 -13.58
CA VAL A 336 -19.01 5.75 -13.90
C VAL A 336 -20.34 6.19 -13.30
N ALA A 337 -21.38 5.35 -13.37
CA ALA A 337 -22.67 5.64 -12.74
C ALA A 337 -22.55 5.81 -11.23
N LEU A 338 -21.82 4.90 -10.57
CA LEU A 338 -21.58 4.99 -9.12
C LEU A 338 -20.75 6.22 -8.74
N ASP A 339 -19.72 6.54 -9.51
CA ASP A 339 -18.86 7.71 -9.26
C ASP A 339 -19.64 9.02 -9.38
N ALA A 340 -20.53 9.12 -10.38
CA ALA A 340 -21.44 10.27 -10.53
C ALA A 340 -22.39 10.40 -9.32
N ALA A 341 -22.95 9.30 -8.85
CA ALA A 341 -23.80 9.29 -7.64
C ALA A 341 -23.00 9.69 -6.39
N LEU A 342 -21.78 9.15 -6.22
CA LEU A 342 -20.88 9.52 -5.11
C LEU A 342 -20.51 11.00 -5.13
N ALA A 343 -20.34 11.59 -6.31
CA ALA A 343 -20.08 13.02 -6.44
C ALA A 343 -21.24 13.88 -5.94
N ASP A 344 -22.47 13.47 -6.17
CA ASP A 344 -23.65 14.17 -5.65
C ASP A 344 -23.79 14.01 -4.12
N VAL A 345 -23.58 12.81 -3.59
CA VAL A 345 -23.57 12.56 -2.15
C VAL A 345 -22.50 13.40 -1.44
N LYS A 346 -21.29 13.49 -1.99
CA LYS A 346 -20.21 14.34 -1.45
C LYS A 346 -20.56 15.84 -1.45
N ARG A 347 -21.46 16.27 -2.35
CA ARG A 347 -21.99 17.65 -2.39
C ARG A 347 -23.19 17.85 -1.48
N GLY A 348 -23.57 16.83 -0.70
CA GLY A 348 -24.72 16.89 0.21
C GLY A 348 -26.09 16.75 -0.46
N LYS A 349 -26.13 16.26 -1.72
CA LYS A 349 -27.39 16.01 -2.43
C LYS A 349 -27.90 14.59 -2.18
N GLY A 350 -29.22 14.41 -2.32
CA GLY A 350 -29.85 13.09 -2.27
C GLY A 350 -29.75 12.40 -0.92
N LEU A 351 -29.66 13.14 0.20
CA LEU A 351 -29.53 12.58 1.54
C LEU A 351 -30.86 12.08 2.14
N GLY A 352 -31.99 12.48 1.56
CA GLY A 352 -33.31 12.04 1.99
C GLY A 352 -33.72 10.71 1.35
N PHE A 353 -34.94 10.28 1.71
CA PHE A 353 -35.58 9.09 1.11
C PHE A 353 -37.01 9.41 0.76
N PRO A 354 -37.53 9.04 -0.43
CA PRO A 354 -38.94 9.03 -0.72
C PRO A 354 -39.72 8.26 0.33
N ARG A 355 -40.88 8.77 0.75
CA ARG A 355 -41.69 8.18 1.84
C ARG A 355 -41.97 6.69 1.60
N GLN A 356 -42.35 6.33 0.39
CA GLN A 356 -42.70 4.98 -0.01
C GLN A 356 -41.52 3.98 0.07
N LEU A 357 -40.27 4.43 0.15
CA LEU A 357 -39.09 3.59 0.26
C LEU A 357 -38.60 3.43 1.71
N GLN A 358 -39.21 4.13 2.67
CA GLN A 358 -38.82 4.02 4.08
C GLN A 358 -39.31 2.70 4.67
N ASN A 359 -38.55 2.14 5.64
CA ASN A 359 -38.93 0.90 6.30
C ASN A 359 -40.13 1.12 7.22
N VAL A 360 -41.12 0.23 7.15
CA VAL A 360 -42.34 0.24 7.99
C VAL A 360 -42.00 0.22 9.49
N HIS A 361 -40.93 -0.46 9.88
CA HIS A 361 -40.50 -0.60 11.29
C HIS A 361 -39.93 0.68 11.92
N ALA A 362 -39.65 1.72 11.12
CA ALA A 362 -39.20 3.01 11.64
C ALA A 362 -40.30 3.85 12.27
N ASP A 363 -41.58 3.49 12.09
CA ASP A 363 -42.75 4.24 12.54
C ASP A 363 -43.34 3.70 13.86
N THR A 364 -42.54 3.43 14.85
CA THR A 364 -42.92 2.75 16.12
C THR A 364 -43.94 3.54 16.99
N TYR A 365 -44.35 4.74 16.64
CA TYR A 365 -45.17 5.61 17.50
C TYR A 365 -46.45 6.16 16.89
N THR A 366 -46.83 5.83 15.66
CA THR A 366 -48.08 6.30 15.06
C THR A 366 -48.70 5.27 14.15
N GLN A 367 -50.04 5.12 14.25
CA GLN A 367 -50.95 4.30 13.47
C GLN A 367 -50.48 3.97 12.04
N GLU A 368 -50.86 2.76 11.56
CA GLU A 368 -50.63 2.23 10.21
C GLU A 368 -50.64 3.34 9.14
N ARG A 369 -49.46 3.77 8.72
CA ARG A 369 -49.31 4.69 7.61
C ARG A 369 -49.08 3.88 6.37
N ASP A 370 -50.06 3.84 5.50
CA ASP A 370 -49.88 3.37 4.13
C ASP A 370 -48.71 4.18 3.51
N GLN A 371 -47.61 3.49 3.23
CA GLN A 371 -46.41 4.11 2.66
C GLN A 371 -46.56 4.40 1.16
N GLY A 372 -47.61 3.89 0.53
CA GLY A 372 -47.86 4.03 -0.91
C GLY A 372 -46.85 3.35 -1.81
N TYR A 373 -46.07 2.36 -1.29
CA TYR A 373 -45.14 1.59 -2.12
C TYR A 373 -45.90 0.65 -3.05
N LEU A 374 -45.66 0.84 -4.35
CA LEU A 374 -46.20 -0.04 -5.37
C LEU A 374 -45.23 -1.19 -5.61
N TYR A 375 -45.63 -2.41 -5.23
CA TYR A 375 -44.74 -3.57 -5.34
C TYR A 375 -44.68 -4.06 -6.81
N PRO A 376 -43.53 -3.94 -7.50
CA PRO A 376 -43.42 -4.17 -8.95
C PRO A 376 -43.87 -5.59 -9.39
N HIS A 377 -43.65 -6.62 -8.55
CA HIS A 377 -44.07 -7.98 -8.89
C HIS A 377 -45.57 -8.19 -9.03
N ASN A 378 -46.40 -7.26 -8.55
CA ASN A 378 -47.85 -7.27 -8.73
C ASN A 378 -48.33 -6.67 -10.05
N TYR A 379 -47.37 -6.15 -10.87
CA TYR A 379 -47.68 -5.44 -12.13
C TYR A 379 -47.12 -6.22 -13.34
N PRO A 380 -47.69 -6.00 -14.54
CA PRO A 380 -47.16 -6.58 -15.76
C PRO A 380 -45.68 -6.29 -15.95
N ASN A 381 -44.94 -7.26 -16.49
CA ASN A 381 -43.49 -7.16 -16.69
C ASN A 381 -42.67 -6.81 -15.42
N HIS A 382 -43.29 -6.99 -14.22
CA HIS A 382 -42.69 -6.65 -12.91
C HIS A 382 -42.20 -5.20 -12.86
N TRP A 383 -42.94 -4.28 -13.46
CA TRP A 383 -42.61 -2.86 -13.52
C TRP A 383 -43.82 -2.00 -13.25
N VAL A 384 -43.61 -0.91 -12.51
CA VAL A 384 -44.59 0.14 -12.28
C VAL A 384 -43.86 1.48 -12.12
N LYS A 385 -44.46 2.53 -12.66
CA LYS A 385 -43.88 3.87 -12.58
C LYS A 385 -44.06 4.43 -11.17
N GLN A 386 -42.97 4.63 -10.45
CA GLN A 386 -42.92 5.32 -9.16
C GLN A 386 -41.58 6.00 -8.98
N GLN A 387 -41.49 6.94 -8.05
CA GLN A 387 -40.25 7.65 -7.76
C GLN A 387 -39.38 6.84 -6.80
N TYR A 388 -38.09 6.67 -7.13
CA TYR A 388 -37.09 6.00 -6.31
C TYR A 388 -35.99 6.93 -5.78
N LEU A 389 -35.69 8.03 -6.47
CA LEU A 389 -34.71 9.00 -6.02
C LEU A 389 -35.34 10.06 -5.10
N PRO A 390 -34.58 10.63 -4.15
CA PRO A 390 -34.99 11.78 -3.36
C PRO A 390 -35.42 12.95 -4.23
N ASP A 391 -36.29 13.81 -3.68
CA ASP A 391 -36.95 14.93 -4.41
C ASP A 391 -35.94 15.89 -5.05
N ASP A 392 -34.84 16.18 -4.33
CA ASP A 392 -33.80 17.11 -4.78
C ASP A 392 -32.96 16.58 -5.95
N ILE A 393 -33.00 15.25 -6.20
CA ILE A 393 -32.34 14.59 -7.32
C ILE A 393 -33.29 13.68 -8.13
N ALA A 394 -34.59 13.89 -8.04
CA ALA A 394 -35.62 13.04 -8.66
C ALA A 394 -35.41 12.81 -10.17
N ASN A 395 -34.79 13.75 -10.87
CA ASN A 395 -34.50 13.68 -12.31
C ASN A 395 -33.05 13.28 -12.62
N ALA A 396 -32.22 12.93 -11.61
CA ALA A 396 -30.84 12.53 -11.87
C ALA A 396 -30.77 11.24 -12.68
N ARG A 397 -29.81 11.18 -13.59
CA ARG A 397 -29.48 9.98 -14.37
C ARG A 397 -28.00 9.72 -14.20
N TYR A 398 -27.67 8.62 -13.54
CA TYR A 398 -26.30 8.21 -13.30
C TYR A 398 -25.84 7.13 -14.27
N TYR A 399 -26.74 6.17 -14.58
CA TYR A 399 -26.43 5.07 -15.47
C TYR A 399 -26.85 5.36 -16.91
N GLU A 400 -25.90 5.20 -17.83
CA GLU A 400 -26.10 5.24 -19.26
C GLU A 400 -25.63 3.90 -19.86
N TYR A 401 -26.48 3.32 -20.73
CA TYR A 401 -26.16 2.04 -21.37
C TYR A 401 -24.98 2.19 -22.33
N GLY A 402 -23.94 1.40 -22.13
CA GLY A 402 -22.80 1.33 -23.04
C GLY A 402 -23.17 0.81 -24.43
N PRO A 403 -22.32 1.01 -25.43
CA PRO A 403 -22.60 0.63 -26.83
C PRO A 403 -22.48 -0.88 -27.11
N ASN A 404 -22.09 -1.68 -26.11
CA ASN A 404 -21.93 -3.12 -26.28
C ASN A 404 -23.27 -3.86 -26.40
N LYS A 405 -23.21 -5.08 -26.95
CA LYS A 405 -24.40 -5.89 -27.27
C LYS A 405 -25.32 -6.14 -26.07
N LEU A 406 -24.77 -6.44 -24.89
CA LEU A 406 -25.57 -6.80 -23.72
C LEU A 406 -26.30 -5.58 -23.13
N GLU A 407 -25.63 -4.47 -23.00
CA GLU A 407 -26.26 -3.26 -22.48
C GLU A 407 -27.28 -2.68 -23.47
N GLN A 408 -27.03 -2.76 -24.77
CA GLN A 408 -28.01 -2.33 -25.77
C GLN A 408 -29.24 -3.24 -25.80
N ALA A 409 -29.08 -4.57 -25.61
CA ALA A 409 -30.22 -5.47 -25.47
C ALA A 409 -31.05 -5.16 -24.20
N ALA A 410 -30.41 -4.90 -23.08
CA ALA A 410 -31.08 -4.48 -21.84
C ALA A 410 -31.81 -3.13 -22.04
N LYS A 411 -31.19 -2.18 -22.74
CA LYS A 411 -31.80 -0.89 -23.07
C LYS A 411 -33.08 -1.08 -23.88
N GLN A 412 -33.01 -1.87 -24.96
CA GLN A 412 -34.17 -2.17 -25.81
C GLN A 412 -35.31 -2.82 -25.05
N TYR A 413 -35.01 -3.79 -24.19
CA TYR A 413 -35.98 -4.45 -23.33
C TYR A 413 -36.72 -3.45 -22.44
N TRP A 414 -35.99 -2.59 -21.71
CA TRP A 414 -36.59 -1.62 -20.81
C TRP A 414 -37.27 -0.43 -21.52
N ASP A 415 -36.77 -0.03 -22.70
CA ASP A 415 -37.42 0.99 -23.51
C ASP A 415 -38.81 0.53 -24.01
N LEU A 416 -38.99 -0.75 -24.29
CA LEU A 416 -40.30 -1.32 -24.66
C LEU A 416 -41.27 -1.29 -23.48
N ILE A 417 -40.82 -1.69 -22.28
CA ILE A 417 -41.67 -1.75 -21.08
C ILE A 417 -42.02 -0.38 -20.55
N LYS A 418 -41.09 0.57 -20.55
CA LYS A 418 -41.26 1.90 -19.97
C LYS A 418 -41.95 2.91 -20.88
N LYS A 419 -42.27 2.54 -22.14
CA LYS A 419 -43.05 3.34 -23.08
C LYS A 419 -44.56 3.18 -22.87
N GLU A 420 -44.97 2.12 -22.20
CA GLU A 420 -46.36 1.92 -21.76
C GLU A 420 -46.59 2.61 -20.40
#